data_fe3b6d0bb6712337b8d7f3dc4e2f5763
#
_entry.id   fe3b6d0bb6712337b8d7f3dc4e2f5763
#
_cell.length_a   1.000
_cell.length_b   1.000
_cell.length_c   1.000
_cell.angle_alpha   90.00
_cell.angle_beta   90.00
_cell.angle_gamma   90.00
#
_symmetry.space_group_name_H-M   'P 1'
#
loop_
_entity.id
_entity.type
_entity.pdbx_description
1 polymer ?
#
loop_
_entity_poly.entity_id
_entity_poly.type
_entity_poly.pdbx_seq_one_letter_code
_entity_poly.pdbx_strand_id
1 'polypeptide(L)'
;VGTFHSDPALTSRITGGRYCRSVPSLSPRRAGVLADALTIVSIVALGIGVAAVVNRSPSPPESPESSRFVVAATTEAPAAPADSTYRTPEVTFPTTIPGCDVVEPPSEGSAIWGQISTSADAYDNPQYPWYSGPRSVMMTEALQQALPEGVNVQFGSHRESLVFQPIPQTSVEPGEPAVPGWASASAEMGRGGTVGLLSVSVSAGTPVPPCVAGSVQERTTSSDGTVTDVIESWYEYGTDRTNFRSVTAYAPDGSEITATASDAEGFRSVNAGKRDTVLTLEELKAIVALPELRVTASVPANTPGPMAGCDEMAYMSDGPPIDADAAQKLNDALADVDIDEQFEPGLNTLRLADFWTGVVCTHVDVVGTGADISISIMGGQDLPTVPDIYDPAYDNRPLATETLDDGAVLQIDEMPYSYSPAPQEGSTGGLRRTVTVTYQSGTQVEVRSHAERPDEPLGVNALRAIATADGLDVL
;
A
#
# COMPACT_ATOMS: atom_id res chain seq x y z
N VAL A 1 -56.46 -13.92 -18.98
CA VAL A 1 -56.97 -14.47 -20.25
C VAL A 1 -56.19 -13.84 -21.38
N GLY A 2 -55.32 -14.60 -22.04
CA GLY A 2 -54.51 -14.10 -23.16
C GLY A 2 -53.29 -14.98 -23.39
N THR A 3 -53.53 -16.20 -23.87
CA THR A 3 -52.54 -17.13 -24.42
C THR A 3 -52.04 -16.63 -25.77
N PHE A 4 -50.74 -16.70 -26.02
CA PHE A 4 -50.17 -16.80 -27.38
C PHE A 4 -48.93 -17.71 -27.34
N HIS A 5 -49.03 -18.61 -28.06
CA HIS A 5 -48.52 -19.62 -28.97
C HIS A 5 -47.02 -19.54 -29.25
N SER A 6 -46.43 -20.72 -29.07
CA SER A 6 -45.14 -21.20 -29.62
C SER A 6 -45.21 -21.36 -31.15
N ASP A 7 -44.10 -21.15 -31.86
CA ASP A 7 -43.67 -22.06 -32.94
C ASP A 7 -42.24 -21.85 -33.40
N PRO A 8 -41.61 -22.82 -34.10
CA PRO A 8 -40.23 -23.22 -33.91
C PRO A 8 -39.35 -23.10 -35.17
N ALA A 9 -38.07 -23.43 -34.95
CA ALA A 9 -37.12 -23.99 -35.92
C ALA A 9 -36.53 -23.11 -37.04
N LEU A 10 -35.21 -22.92 -36.93
CA LEU A 10 -34.35 -22.95 -38.11
C LEU A 10 -32.99 -23.60 -37.75
N THR A 11 -32.87 -24.85 -38.13
CA THR A 11 -31.64 -25.64 -38.20
C THR A 11 -30.74 -25.12 -39.32
N SER A 12 -29.52 -24.79 -39.02
CA SER A 12 -28.45 -24.70 -40.02
C SER A 12 -27.26 -25.57 -39.58
N ARG A 13 -27.08 -26.66 -40.33
CA ARG A 13 -25.93 -27.55 -40.28
C ARG A 13 -24.73 -26.84 -40.94
N ILE A 14 -23.61 -26.74 -40.26
CA ILE A 14 -22.30 -26.62 -40.91
C ILE A 14 -21.42 -27.77 -40.41
N THR A 15 -21.10 -28.64 -41.36
CA THR A 15 -20.15 -29.72 -41.30
C THR A 15 -18.73 -29.16 -41.51
N GLY A 16 -17.73 -29.66 -40.78
CA GLY A 16 -16.40 -29.64 -41.32
C GLY A 16 -15.24 -29.48 -40.33
N GLY A 17 -14.48 -30.54 -40.15
CA GLY A 17 -13.04 -30.41 -39.93
C GLY A 17 -12.49 -30.66 -38.53
N ARG A 18 -12.37 -31.91 -38.13
CA ARG A 18 -11.48 -32.33 -37.03
C ARG A 18 -10.01 -32.14 -37.45
N TYR A 19 -9.27 -31.27 -36.82
CA TYR A 19 -7.82 -31.36 -36.72
C TYR A 19 -7.46 -31.59 -35.24
N CYS A 20 -7.23 -32.84 -34.88
CA CYS A 20 -6.52 -33.20 -33.66
C CYS A 20 -5.06 -32.85 -33.83
N ARG A 21 -4.57 -31.80 -33.23
CA ARG A 21 -3.14 -31.60 -32.94
C ARG A 21 -2.91 -32.02 -31.50
N SER A 22 -2.16 -33.12 -31.34
CA SER A 22 -1.67 -33.60 -30.05
C SER A 22 -0.77 -32.54 -29.38
N VAL A 23 -1.19 -32.04 -28.25
CA VAL A 23 -0.37 -31.21 -27.33
C VAL A 23 0.53 -32.18 -26.56
N PRO A 24 1.84 -32.00 -26.52
CA PRO A 24 2.72 -32.83 -25.68
C PRO A 24 2.42 -32.52 -24.21
N SER A 25 2.10 -33.56 -23.45
CA SER A 25 1.94 -33.50 -21.98
C SER A 25 3.29 -33.14 -21.35
N LEU A 26 3.37 -31.95 -20.78
CA LEU A 26 4.49 -31.56 -19.91
C LEU A 26 4.40 -32.39 -18.63
N SER A 27 5.51 -33.01 -18.24
CA SER A 27 5.58 -33.82 -17.03
C SER A 27 5.38 -32.98 -15.78
N PRO A 28 4.68 -33.49 -14.72
CA PRO A 28 4.33 -32.73 -13.51
C PRO A 28 5.54 -32.25 -12.67
N ARG A 29 6.75 -32.60 -13.04
CA ARG A 29 7.97 -32.20 -12.33
C ARG A 29 8.44 -30.74 -12.58
N ARG A 30 7.89 -30.04 -13.57
CA ARG A 30 8.32 -28.67 -13.89
C ARG A 30 7.44 -27.57 -13.29
N ALA A 31 6.26 -27.91 -12.79
CA ALA A 31 5.33 -26.93 -12.21
C ALA A 31 5.72 -26.51 -10.76
N GLY A 32 6.36 -27.38 -9.98
CA GLY A 32 6.74 -27.09 -8.59
C GLY A 32 7.88 -26.07 -8.47
N VAL A 33 8.83 -26.08 -9.41
CA VAL A 33 10.04 -25.23 -9.34
C VAL A 33 9.73 -23.74 -9.59
N LEU A 34 8.62 -23.42 -10.25
CA LEU A 34 8.22 -22.03 -10.52
C LEU A 34 7.53 -21.35 -9.32
N ALA A 35 6.89 -22.12 -8.43
CA ALA A 35 6.20 -21.58 -7.27
C ALA A 35 7.18 -21.08 -6.18
N ASP A 36 8.27 -21.80 -5.96
CA ASP A 36 9.24 -21.51 -4.90
C ASP A 36 10.06 -20.23 -5.15
N ALA A 37 10.39 -19.97 -6.43
CA ALA A 37 11.10 -18.76 -6.80
C ALA A 37 10.26 -17.48 -6.54
N LEU A 38 8.93 -17.58 -6.58
CA LEU A 38 8.02 -16.45 -6.40
C LEU A 38 7.88 -16.01 -4.94
N THR A 39 7.93 -16.92 -3.98
CA THR A 39 7.72 -16.60 -2.56
C THR A 39 8.88 -15.78 -1.97
N ILE A 40 10.12 -16.13 -2.32
CA ILE A 40 11.32 -15.40 -1.87
C ILE A 40 11.43 -14.03 -2.56
N VAL A 41 11.03 -13.96 -3.84
CA VAL A 41 11.05 -12.73 -4.62
C VAL A 41 10.03 -11.71 -4.12
N SER A 42 8.88 -12.15 -3.60
CA SER A 42 7.82 -11.24 -3.11
C SER A 42 8.28 -10.42 -1.90
N ILE A 43 9.04 -11.01 -0.98
CA ILE A 43 9.52 -10.34 0.23
C ILE A 43 10.58 -9.28 -0.10
N VAL A 44 11.43 -9.55 -1.10
CA VAL A 44 12.48 -8.62 -1.54
C VAL A 44 11.92 -7.55 -2.50
N ALA A 45 10.89 -7.88 -3.30
CA ALA A 45 10.31 -6.97 -4.28
C ALA A 45 9.57 -5.78 -3.65
N LEU A 46 8.94 -5.95 -2.49
CA LEU A 46 8.27 -4.86 -1.76
C LEU A 46 9.27 -3.79 -1.28
N GLY A 47 10.51 -4.18 -0.92
CA GLY A 47 11.55 -3.23 -0.50
C GLY A 47 12.27 -2.51 -1.64
N ILE A 48 12.33 -3.07 -2.85
CA ILE A 48 13.14 -2.54 -3.95
C ILE A 48 12.30 -1.90 -5.06
N GLY A 49 11.03 -2.30 -5.23
CA GLY A 49 10.14 -1.77 -6.27
C GLY A 49 9.91 -0.27 -6.17
N VAL A 50 9.97 0.29 -4.97
CA VAL A 50 9.78 1.73 -4.71
C VAL A 50 11.01 2.55 -5.12
N ALA A 51 12.22 2.02 -5.02
CA ALA A 51 13.44 2.77 -5.33
C ALA A 51 13.68 2.98 -6.84
N ALA A 52 13.11 2.15 -7.72
CA ALA A 52 13.38 2.19 -9.16
C ALA A 52 12.48 3.17 -9.95
N VAL A 53 11.33 3.56 -9.39
CA VAL A 53 10.36 4.45 -10.08
C VAL A 53 10.74 5.93 -9.94
N VAL A 54 11.46 6.33 -8.90
CA VAL A 54 11.75 7.74 -8.60
C VAL A 54 12.86 8.36 -9.45
N ASN A 55 13.62 7.58 -10.22
CA ASN A 55 14.85 8.08 -10.88
C ASN A 55 14.77 8.21 -12.41
N ARG A 56 13.58 8.42 -12.99
CA ARG A 56 13.43 8.74 -14.42
C ARG A 56 12.74 10.07 -14.62
N SER A 57 13.50 11.15 -14.48
CA SER A 57 13.11 12.45 -15.03
C SER A 57 13.38 12.46 -16.53
N PRO A 58 12.41 12.80 -17.39
CA PRO A 58 12.67 13.05 -18.80
C PRO A 58 13.40 14.37 -18.97
N SER A 59 14.45 14.38 -19.78
CA SER A 59 15.19 15.58 -20.16
C SER A 59 14.28 16.55 -20.91
N PRO A 60 14.29 17.85 -20.60
CA PRO A 60 13.57 18.87 -21.36
C PRO A 60 14.25 19.13 -22.72
N PRO A 61 13.51 19.60 -23.75
CA PRO A 61 14.05 19.93 -25.03
C PRO A 61 14.90 21.21 -24.97
N GLU A 62 16.00 21.20 -25.69
CA GLU A 62 16.89 22.33 -25.88
C GLU A 62 16.18 23.52 -26.53
N SER A 63 16.36 24.69 -25.93
CA SER A 63 16.08 26.01 -26.55
C SER A 63 17.32 26.89 -26.52
N PRO A 64 17.52 27.77 -27.52
CA PRO A 64 18.83 28.25 -27.89
C PRO A 64 19.29 29.53 -27.17
N GLU A 65 20.62 29.58 -27.00
CA GLU A 65 21.52 30.69 -26.80
C GLU A 65 21.05 32.01 -26.15
N SER A 66 21.63 32.31 -25.00
CA SER A 66 22.13 33.66 -24.68
C SER A 66 23.21 33.67 -23.61
N SER A 67 24.38 34.11 -24.01
CA SER A 67 25.43 34.94 -23.33
C SER A 67 26.04 34.49 -21.96
N ARG A 68 27.25 33.98 -22.11
CA ARG A 68 28.48 34.16 -21.31
C ARG A 68 28.39 34.88 -19.94
N PHE A 69 28.57 34.11 -18.87
CA PHE A 69 29.44 34.51 -17.76
C PHE A 69 30.35 33.32 -17.41
N VAL A 70 31.67 33.56 -17.54
CA VAL A 70 32.72 32.59 -17.16
C VAL A 70 32.90 32.69 -15.64
N VAL A 71 32.35 31.73 -14.89
CA VAL A 71 32.77 31.43 -13.54
C VAL A 71 33.57 30.13 -13.60
N ALA A 72 34.82 30.18 -13.14
CA ALA A 72 35.67 29.03 -13.09
C ALA A 72 35.05 28.00 -12.11
N ALA A 73 34.34 27.03 -12.63
CA ALA A 73 33.86 25.88 -11.88
C ALA A 73 35.04 24.93 -11.64
N THR A 74 35.37 24.74 -10.40
CA THR A 74 36.20 23.62 -9.96
C THR A 74 35.43 22.34 -10.36
N THR A 75 35.90 21.64 -11.37
CA THR A 75 35.33 20.39 -11.84
C THR A 75 35.64 19.34 -10.77
N GLU A 76 34.72 19.15 -9.85
CA GLU A 76 34.69 17.97 -9.00
C GLU A 76 34.44 16.76 -9.94
N ALA A 77 35.33 15.78 -9.90
CA ALA A 77 35.19 14.57 -10.72
C ALA A 77 33.83 13.92 -10.41
N PRO A 78 33.07 13.45 -11.43
CA PRO A 78 31.82 12.78 -11.19
C PRO A 78 32.08 11.61 -10.23
N ALA A 79 31.30 11.52 -9.16
CA ALA A 79 31.33 10.39 -8.23
C ALA A 79 31.19 9.10 -9.06
N ALA A 80 32.02 8.10 -8.74
CA ALA A 80 31.91 6.80 -9.37
C ALA A 80 30.46 6.29 -9.17
N PRO A 81 29.85 5.63 -10.18
CA PRO A 81 28.51 5.09 -10.03
C PRO A 81 28.49 4.18 -8.78
N ALA A 82 27.50 4.38 -7.91
CA ALA A 82 27.31 3.56 -6.73
C ALA A 82 27.27 2.07 -7.14
N ASP A 83 27.99 1.22 -6.42
CA ASP A 83 27.97 -0.23 -6.64
C ASP A 83 26.55 -0.72 -6.34
N SER A 84 25.80 -1.10 -7.38
CA SER A 84 24.42 -1.61 -7.26
C SER A 84 24.36 -3.15 -7.19
N THR A 85 25.47 -3.79 -6.79
CA THR A 85 25.55 -5.24 -6.70
C THR A 85 24.72 -5.75 -5.53
N TYR A 86 23.79 -6.65 -5.82
CA TYR A 86 23.02 -7.39 -4.83
C TYR A 86 23.81 -8.62 -4.38
N ARG A 87 23.94 -8.83 -3.06
CA ARG A 87 24.65 -9.94 -2.46
C ARG A 87 23.84 -10.57 -1.33
N THR A 88 23.99 -11.89 -1.16
CA THR A 88 23.41 -12.70 -0.06
C THR A 88 24.52 -13.60 0.52
N PRO A 89 24.28 -14.26 1.66
CA PRO A 89 25.20 -15.27 2.16
C PRO A 89 25.56 -16.31 1.12
N GLU A 90 26.80 -16.78 1.11
CA GLU A 90 27.20 -17.92 0.30
C GLU A 90 26.48 -19.20 0.79
N VAL A 91 25.83 -19.90 -0.12
CA VAL A 91 25.08 -21.10 0.19
C VAL A 91 26.00 -22.34 0.02
N THR A 92 26.16 -23.09 1.11
CA THR A 92 26.91 -24.37 1.06
C THR A 92 25.97 -25.52 0.68
N PHE A 93 26.36 -26.31 -0.33
CA PHE A 93 25.65 -27.52 -0.73
C PHE A 93 26.67 -28.62 -1.10
N PRO A 94 26.46 -29.92 -0.74
CA PRO A 94 25.30 -30.42 0.00
C PRO A 94 25.30 -30.02 1.50
N THR A 95 24.10 -29.88 2.06
CA THR A 95 23.88 -29.57 3.47
C THR A 95 22.71 -30.37 4.03
N THR A 96 22.57 -30.40 5.36
CA THR A 96 21.37 -30.93 6.05
C THR A 96 20.65 -29.81 6.75
N ILE A 97 19.32 -29.81 6.66
CA ILE A 97 18.44 -28.86 7.32
C ILE A 97 17.60 -29.63 8.32
N PRO A 98 17.58 -29.26 9.62
CA PRO A 98 16.73 -29.91 10.60
C PRO A 98 15.26 -29.93 10.16
N GLY A 99 14.61 -31.11 10.25
CA GLY A 99 13.24 -31.31 9.80
C GLY A 99 13.02 -31.51 8.30
N CYS A 100 14.08 -31.57 7.52
CA CYS A 100 14.04 -31.85 6.09
C CYS A 100 14.66 -33.22 5.77
N ASP A 101 13.87 -34.14 5.20
CA ASP A 101 14.37 -35.45 4.78
C ASP A 101 15.29 -35.34 3.54
N VAL A 102 14.98 -34.41 2.66
CA VAL A 102 15.74 -34.13 1.43
C VAL A 102 15.95 -32.64 1.32
N VAL A 103 17.20 -32.23 1.04
CA VAL A 103 17.55 -30.84 0.76
C VAL A 103 17.93 -30.73 -0.72
N GLU A 104 17.27 -29.83 -1.43
CA GLU A 104 17.58 -29.52 -2.83
C GLU A 104 18.72 -28.50 -2.93
N PRO A 105 19.49 -28.50 -4.03
CA PRO A 105 20.49 -27.47 -4.27
C PRO A 105 19.84 -26.09 -4.39
N PRO A 106 20.59 -25.00 -4.10
CA PRO A 106 20.08 -23.65 -4.33
C PRO A 106 19.68 -23.54 -5.81
N SER A 107 18.48 -22.98 -6.06
CA SER A 107 18.03 -22.72 -7.41
C SER A 107 18.89 -21.59 -8.01
N GLU A 108 19.45 -21.80 -9.20
CA GLU A 108 20.00 -20.72 -10.01
C GLU A 108 18.80 -19.87 -10.52
N GLY A 109 18.21 -19.11 -9.61
CA GLY A 109 17.05 -18.30 -9.92
C GLY A 109 17.46 -16.97 -10.52
N SER A 110 17.22 -16.80 -11.81
CA SER A 110 17.02 -15.47 -12.36
C SER A 110 15.76 -14.91 -11.70
N ALA A 111 15.90 -13.88 -10.88
CA ALA A 111 14.76 -13.11 -10.42
C ALA A 111 14.06 -12.54 -11.66
N ILE A 112 12.96 -13.17 -12.06
CA ILE A 112 12.11 -12.63 -13.12
C ILE A 112 11.38 -11.44 -12.49
N TRP A 113 11.92 -10.25 -12.69
CA TRP A 113 11.26 -9.01 -12.39
C TRP A 113 10.13 -8.80 -13.42
N GLY A 114 9.00 -9.47 -13.22
CA GLY A 114 7.77 -9.11 -13.91
C GLY A 114 7.35 -7.73 -13.43
N GLN A 115 7.09 -6.78 -14.32
CA GLN A 115 6.40 -5.56 -13.96
C GLN A 115 5.00 -5.96 -13.49
N ILE A 116 4.77 -5.91 -12.20
CA ILE A 116 3.44 -6.02 -11.63
C ILE A 116 2.79 -4.66 -11.89
N SER A 117 1.94 -4.60 -12.92
CA SER A 117 1.08 -3.44 -13.13
C SER A 117 -0.07 -3.56 -12.14
N THR A 118 -0.09 -2.73 -11.10
CA THR A 118 -1.21 -2.64 -10.18
C THR A 118 -2.27 -1.74 -10.81
N SER A 119 -3.39 -2.32 -11.17
CA SER A 119 -4.64 -1.58 -11.34
C SER A 119 -5.31 -1.45 -9.97
N ALA A 120 -6.23 -0.48 -9.83
CA ALA A 120 -6.88 -0.12 -8.57
C ALA A 120 -7.05 -1.28 -7.58
N ASP A 121 -6.43 -1.16 -6.42
CA ASP A 121 -6.48 -2.13 -5.34
C ASP A 121 -7.88 -2.09 -4.72
N ALA A 122 -8.57 -3.22 -4.64
CA ALA A 122 -9.89 -3.30 -4.04
C ALA A 122 -9.96 -4.49 -3.07
N TYR A 123 -10.58 -4.27 -1.92
CA TYR A 123 -11.05 -5.37 -1.09
C TYR A 123 -12.19 -6.10 -1.83
N ASP A 124 -12.51 -7.31 -1.40
CA ASP A 124 -13.62 -8.09 -1.97
C ASP A 124 -13.46 -8.49 -3.45
N ASN A 125 -12.21 -8.65 -3.91
CA ASN A 125 -11.92 -9.10 -5.26
C ASN A 125 -12.43 -10.54 -5.50
N PRO A 126 -13.33 -10.78 -6.48
CA PRO A 126 -13.86 -12.11 -6.76
C PRO A 126 -12.83 -13.18 -7.11
N GLN A 127 -11.63 -12.78 -7.54
CA GLN A 127 -10.51 -13.71 -7.80
C GLN A 127 -9.95 -14.28 -6.49
N TYR A 128 -10.14 -13.59 -5.36
CA TYR A 128 -9.63 -13.98 -4.06
C TYR A 128 -10.77 -14.04 -3.02
N PRO A 129 -11.72 -14.98 -3.18
CA PRO A 129 -12.94 -15.02 -2.35
C PRO A 129 -12.66 -15.31 -0.87
N TRP A 130 -11.43 -15.68 -0.53
CA TRP A 130 -10.98 -15.88 0.85
C TRP A 130 -10.67 -14.55 1.56
N TYR A 131 -10.57 -13.42 0.83
CA TYR A 131 -10.17 -12.12 1.37
C TYR A 131 -11.25 -11.06 1.11
N SER A 132 -11.61 -10.31 2.15
CA SER A 132 -12.62 -9.26 2.11
C SER A 132 -12.25 -8.10 3.02
N GLY A 133 -12.92 -6.96 2.87
CA GLY A 133 -12.73 -5.79 3.72
C GLY A 133 -12.88 -6.13 5.23
N PRO A 134 -14.00 -6.71 5.70
CA PRO A 134 -14.14 -7.11 7.10
C PRO A 134 -13.08 -8.11 7.57
N ARG A 135 -12.60 -8.99 6.68
CA ARG A 135 -11.51 -9.92 7.02
C ARG A 135 -10.19 -9.18 7.24
N SER A 136 -9.87 -8.18 6.42
CA SER A 136 -8.65 -7.38 6.61
C SER A 136 -8.63 -6.70 7.98
N VAL A 137 -9.78 -6.18 8.43
CA VAL A 137 -9.93 -5.58 9.77
C VAL A 137 -9.68 -6.62 10.86
N MET A 138 -10.34 -7.78 10.80
CA MET A 138 -10.13 -8.86 11.76
C MET A 138 -8.65 -9.29 11.84
N MET A 139 -8.00 -9.49 10.70
CA MET A 139 -6.58 -9.86 10.62
C MET A 139 -5.67 -8.76 11.20
N THR A 140 -5.97 -7.50 10.89
CA THR A 140 -5.25 -6.32 11.41
C THR A 140 -5.33 -6.25 12.93
N GLU A 141 -6.53 -6.34 13.49
CA GLU A 141 -6.75 -6.30 14.93
C GLU A 141 -6.03 -7.46 15.66
N ALA A 142 -6.14 -8.67 15.12
CA ALA A 142 -5.46 -9.83 15.69
C ALA A 142 -3.94 -9.67 15.66
N LEU A 143 -3.38 -9.17 14.56
CA LEU A 143 -1.94 -8.93 14.41
C LEU A 143 -1.45 -7.85 15.38
N GLN A 144 -2.14 -6.72 15.49
CA GLN A 144 -1.80 -5.63 16.41
C GLN A 144 -1.89 -6.06 17.88
N GLN A 145 -2.90 -6.86 18.24
CA GLN A 145 -3.05 -7.41 19.60
C GLN A 145 -1.99 -8.45 19.96
N ALA A 146 -1.43 -9.14 18.96
CA ALA A 146 -0.40 -10.16 19.15
C ALA A 146 1.01 -9.58 19.26
N LEU A 147 1.18 -8.27 19.10
CA LEU A 147 2.50 -7.64 19.25
C LEU A 147 3.00 -7.83 20.69
N PRO A 148 4.28 -8.21 20.86
CA PRO A 148 4.85 -8.41 22.19
C PRO A 148 4.90 -7.12 23.00
N GLU A 149 4.90 -7.26 24.33
CA GLU A 149 5.02 -6.11 25.24
C GLU A 149 6.27 -5.28 24.93
N GLY A 150 6.10 -3.97 24.90
CA GLY A 150 7.17 -3.00 24.62
C GLY A 150 7.52 -2.86 23.14
N VAL A 151 6.84 -3.58 22.24
CA VAL A 151 6.88 -3.34 20.79
C VAL A 151 5.74 -2.40 20.41
N ASN A 152 6.06 -1.35 19.68
CA ASN A 152 5.07 -0.38 19.22
C ASN A 152 5.25 -0.11 17.71
N VAL A 153 4.13 0.11 17.04
CA VAL A 153 4.10 0.60 15.66
C VAL A 153 4.52 2.06 15.68
N GLN A 154 5.47 2.42 14.81
CA GLN A 154 5.88 3.81 14.66
C GLN A 154 4.82 4.60 13.87
N PHE A 155 4.86 5.93 13.99
CA PHE A 155 3.98 6.80 13.23
C PHE A 155 4.31 6.70 11.73
N GLY A 156 3.30 6.39 10.93
CA GLY A 156 3.43 6.16 9.49
C GLY A 156 2.12 6.37 8.75
N SER A 157 2.14 6.10 7.46
CA SER A 157 0.94 6.12 6.63
C SER A 157 -0.01 4.96 6.96
N HIS A 158 -1.20 4.97 6.38
CA HIS A 158 -2.14 3.86 6.54
C HIS A 158 -1.51 2.52 6.10
N ARG A 159 -0.77 2.51 5.00
CA ARG A 159 -0.05 1.32 4.50
C ARG A 159 1.10 0.87 5.40
N GLU A 160 1.65 1.80 6.18
CA GLU A 160 2.79 1.60 7.07
C GLU A 160 2.38 1.45 8.54
N SER A 161 1.10 1.19 8.82
CA SER A 161 0.52 1.09 10.16
C SER A 161 0.09 -0.32 10.57
N LEU A 162 0.71 -1.35 10.00
CA LEU A 162 0.41 -2.76 10.23
C LEU A 162 -1.06 -3.12 9.93
N VAL A 163 -1.61 -2.52 8.87
CA VAL A 163 -2.96 -2.74 8.38
C VAL A 163 -2.90 -3.60 7.13
N PHE A 164 -3.71 -4.68 7.10
CA PHE A 164 -3.77 -5.55 5.93
C PHE A 164 -4.38 -4.80 4.73
N GLN A 165 -3.60 -4.66 3.68
CA GLN A 165 -3.93 -3.94 2.46
C GLN A 165 -4.73 -4.82 1.49
N PRO A 166 -5.45 -4.22 0.50
CA PRO A 166 -6.08 -4.94 -0.59
C PRO A 166 -5.07 -5.82 -1.33
N ILE A 167 -5.56 -6.95 -1.90
CA ILE A 167 -4.70 -7.78 -2.74
C ILE A 167 -4.46 -7.06 -4.07
N PRO A 168 -3.19 -6.79 -4.44
CA PRO A 168 -2.87 -6.12 -5.70
C PRO A 168 -3.40 -6.93 -6.89
N GLN A 169 -4.06 -6.27 -7.84
CA GLN A 169 -4.42 -6.91 -9.09
C GLN A 169 -3.17 -7.05 -9.96
N THR A 170 -2.83 -8.29 -10.27
CA THR A 170 -1.73 -8.59 -11.18
C THR A 170 -2.27 -8.84 -12.57
N SER A 171 -1.86 -8.05 -13.56
CA SER A 171 -2.09 -8.38 -14.96
C SER A 171 -1.06 -9.41 -15.39
N VAL A 172 -1.53 -10.61 -15.73
CA VAL A 172 -0.70 -11.68 -16.30
C VAL A 172 -0.90 -11.68 -17.81
N GLU A 173 0.18 -11.84 -18.58
CA GLU A 173 0.10 -12.01 -20.03
C GLU A 173 -0.78 -13.24 -20.37
N PRO A 174 -1.56 -13.20 -21.46
CA PRO A 174 -2.38 -14.33 -21.86
C PRO A 174 -1.56 -15.60 -22.08
N GLY A 175 -1.77 -16.60 -21.20
CA GLY A 175 -1.07 -17.88 -21.26
C GLY A 175 -0.03 -18.10 -20.16
N GLU A 176 0.24 -17.11 -19.34
CA GLU A 176 1.02 -17.28 -18.12
C GLU A 176 0.15 -17.79 -16.96
N PRO A 177 0.70 -18.57 -16.02
CA PRO A 177 -0.03 -19.01 -14.85
C PRO A 177 -0.42 -17.79 -13.99
N ALA A 178 -1.65 -17.81 -13.46
CA ALA A 178 -2.10 -16.78 -12.55
C ALA A 178 -1.15 -16.69 -11.32
N VAL A 179 -0.75 -15.49 -10.97
CA VAL A 179 0.04 -15.26 -9.76
C VAL A 179 -0.90 -15.40 -8.54
N PRO A 180 -0.55 -16.21 -7.53
CA PRO A 180 -1.34 -16.26 -6.31
C PRO A 180 -1.43 -14.86 -5.68
N GLY A 181 -2.66 -14.45 -5.33
CA GLY A 181 -2.84 -13.19 -4.60
C GLY A 181 -2.42 -13.35 -3.14
N TRP A 182 -1.86 -12.29 -2.58
CA TRP A 182 -1.52 -12.22 -1.16
C TRP A 182 -2.01 -10.90 -0.55
N ALA A 183 -2.52 -10.97 0.67
CA ALA A 183 -2.78 -9.81 1.51
C ALA A 183 -1.56 -9.56 2.39
N SER A 184 -1.17 -8.31 2.59
CA SER A 184 -0.01 -7.97 3.42
C SER A 184 -0.27 -6.79 4.33
N ALA A 185 0.38 -6.79 5.50
CA ALA A 185 0.44 -5.70 6.45
C ALA A 185 1.91 -5.43 6.80
N SER A 186 2.31 -4.17 6.84
CA SER A 186 3.69 -3.79 7.15
C SER A 186 3.73 -2.55 8.02
N ALA A 187 4.75 -2.44 8.87
CA ALA A 187 4.99 -1.25 9.66
C ALA A 187 6.46 -1.14 10.10
N GLU A 188 6.89 0.08 10.34
CA GLU A 188 8.08 0.32 11.14
C GLU A 188 7.75 0.10 12.62
N MET A 189 8.57 -0.69 13.30
CA MET A 189 8.38 -1.12 14.68
C MET A 189 9.49 -0.57 15.57
N GLY A 190 9.15 -0.22 16.81
CA GLY A 190 10.11 0.22 17.81
C GLY A 190 10.08 -0.66 19.05
N ARG A 191 11.27 -0.95 19.65
CA ARG A 191 11.44 -1.61 20.94
C ARG A 191 12.74 -1.16 21.60
N GLY A 192 12.65 -0.49 22.75
CA GLY A 192 13.84 -0.18 23.57
C GLY A 192 14.92 0.64 22.84
N GLY A 193 14.53 1.51 21.90
CA GLY A 193 15.44 2.30 21.07
C GLY A 193 15.96 1.59 19.81
N THR A 194 15.56 0.34 19.58
CA THR A 194 15.77 -0.37 18.31
C THR A 194 14.58 -0.12 17.41
N VAL A 195 14.83 0.16 16.14
CA VAL A 195 13.81 0.33 15.09
C VAL A 195 14.07 -0.69 13.99
N GLY A 196 13.01 -1.15 13.35
CA GLY A 196 13.08 -2.10 12.24
C GLY A 196 11.71 -2.34 11.61
N LEU A 197 11.66 -3.07 10.51
CA LEU A 197 10.41 -3.34 9.80
C LEU A 197 9.84 -4.70 10.19
N LEU A 198 8.50 -4.76 10.34
CA LEU A 198 7.72 -5.99 10.34
C LEU A 198 6.85 -6.02 9.08
N SER A 199 6.86 -7.14 8.38
CA SER A 199 5.93 -7.43 7.29
C SER A 199 5.28 -8.79 7.52
N VAL A 200 3.96 -8.86 7.40
CA VAL A 200 3.18 -10.10 7.50
C VAL A 200 2.37 -10.24 6.22
N SER A 201 2.48 -11.40 5.58
CA SER A 201 1.71 -11.72 4.38
C SER A 201 0.93 -13.02 4.55
N VAL A 202 -0.23 -13.07 3.91
CA VAL A 202 -1.13 -14.24 3.90
C VAL A 202 -1.53 -14.53 2.46
N SER A 203 -1.39 -15.78 2.04
CA SER A 203 -1.86 -16.28 0.75
C SER A 203 -2.62 -17.59 0.88
N ALA A 204 -3.33 -17.97 -0.18
CA ALA A 204 -4.13 -19.20 -0.22
C ALA A 204 -3.63 -20.16 -1.29
N GLY A 205 -3.69 -21.47 -0.97
CA GLY A 205 -3.48 -22.54 -1.95
C GLY A 205 -2.02 -22.87 -2.26
N THR A 206 -1.06 -22.36 -1.48
CA THR A 206 0.35 -22.65 -1.68
C THR A 206 0.71 -24.01 -1.04
N PRO A 207 1.24 -24.96 -1.80
CA PRO A 207 1.75 -26.23 -1.24
C PRO A 207 3.04 -25.98 -0.46
N VAL A 208 3.33 -26.84 0.53
CA VAL A 208 4.62 -26.82 1.23
C VAL A 208 5.76 -26.99 0.23
N PRO A 209 6.68 -26.03 0.10
CA PRO A 209 7.79 -26.13 -0.85
C PRO A 209 8.82 -27.18 -0.42
N PRO A 210 9.67 -27.68 -1.34
CA PRO A 210 10.82 -28.51 -0.96
C PRO A 210 11.79 -27.70 -0.08
N CYS A 211 12.57 -28.38 0.73
CA CYS A 211 13.65 -27.74 1.45
C CYS A 211 14.80 -27.44 0.49
N VAL A 212 15.09 -26.16 0.26
CA VAL A 212 16.17 -25.69 -0.61
C VAL A 212 17.29 -25.10 0.24
N ALA A 213 18.53 -25.48 -0.05
CA ALA A 213 19.70 -24.94 0.63
C ALA A 213 19.75 -23.40 0.49
N GLY A 214 19.89 -22.69 1.61
CA GLY A 214 19.91 -21.22 1.67
C GLY A 214 18.53 -20.56 1.78
N SER A 215 17.42 -21.30 1.58
CA SER A 215 16.06 -20.77 1.69
C SER A 215 15.37 -21.13 3.02
N VAL A 216 15.80 -22.21 3.65
CA VAL A 216 15.28 -22.71 4.93
C VAL A 216 16.47 -23.09 5.81
N GLN A 217 16.42 -22.76 7.10
CA GLN A 217 17.41 -23.18 8.08
C GLN A 217 16.88 -24.27 9.01
N GLU A 218 15.59 -24.25 9.28
CA GLU A 218 14.89 -25.24 10.09
C GLU A 218 13.44 -25.38 9.60
N ARG A 219 12.95 -26.62 9.54
CA ARG A 219 11.54 -26.96 9.29
C ARG A 219 10.99 -27.74 10.45
N THR A 220 9.82 -27.39 10.93
CA THR A 220 9.10 -28.12 11.95
C THR A 220 7.70 -28.45 11.48
N THR A 221 7.12 -29.55 12.01
CA THR A 221 5.73 -29.92 11.75
C THR A 221 5.02 -30.06 13.09
N SER A 222 3.98 -29.28 13.30
CA SER A 222 3.16 -29.31 14.50
C SER A 222 2.14 -30.45 14.47
N SER A 223 1.49 -30.73 15.61
CA SER A 223 0.53 -31.84 15.74
C SER A 223 -0.74 -31.67 14.90
N ASP A 224 -1.10 -30.46 14.50
CA ASP A 224 -2.20 -30.14 13.58
C ASP A 224 -1.80 -30.29 12.10
N GLY A 225 -0.55 -30.64 11.82
CA GLY A 225 -0.03 -30.78 10.46
C GLY A 225 0.50 -29.51 9.83
N THR A 226 0.52 -28.39 10.56
CA THR A 226 1.13 -27.13 10.06
C THR A 226 2.64 -27.32 9.96
N VAL A 227 3.20 -27.01 8.80
CA VAL A 227 4.65 -26.99 8.55
C VAL A 227 5.13 -25.57 8.72
N THR A 228 6.20 -25.38 9.50
CA THR A 228 6.80 -24.06 9.74
C THR A 228 8.25 -24.05 9.34
N ASP A 229 8.62 -23.15 8.44
CA ASP A 229 9.98 -22.87 7.99
C ASP A 229 10.52 -21.61 8.66
N VAL A 230 11.81 -21.65 8.99
CA VAL A 230 12.52 -20.56 9.66
C VAL A 230 13.79 -20.23 8.88
N ILE A 231 14.06 -18.93 8.74
CA ILE A 231 15.32 -18.43 8.19
C ILE A 231 15.76 -17.16 8.94
N GLU A 232 17.06 -17.07 9.25
CA GLU A 232 17.77 -15.85 9.59
C GLU A 232 18.83 -15.59 8.53
N SER A 233 18.83 -14.42 7.92
CA SER A 233 19.74 -14.14 6.83
C SER A 233 19.99 -12.64 6.69
N TRP A 234 20.68 -12.27 5.65
CA TRP A 234 20.94 -10.89 5.29
C TRP A 234 21.01 -10.75 3.76
N TYR A 235 20.82 -9.53 3.29
CA TYR A 235 21.19 -9.13 1.93
C TYR A 235 21.94 -7.80 1.98
N GLU A 236 22.76 -7.56 0.96
CA GLU A 236 23.46 -6.30 0.72
C GLU A 236 23.06 -5.74 -0.62
N TYR A 237 22.81 -4.45 -0.66
CA TYR A 237 22.65 -3.70 -1.90
C TYR A 237 23.64 -2.54 -1.90
N GLY A 238 24.63 -2.61 -2.80
CA GLY A 238 25.76 -1.71 -2.72
C GLY A 238 26.58 -1.93 -1.46
N THR A 239 26.62 -0.94 -0.57
CA THR A 239 27.33 -0.99 0.73
C THR A 239 26.39 -1.29 1.91
N ASP A 240 25.08 -1.30 1.68
CA ASP A 240 24.09 -1.35 2.74
C ASP A 240 23.63 -2.78 2.97
N ARG A 241 23.70 -3.23 4.19
CA ARG A 241 23.34 -4.57 4.63
C ARG A 241 22.09 -4.53 5.48
N THR A 242 21.11 -5.35 5.13
CA THR A 242 19.88 -5.58 5.90
C THR A 242 19.89 -7.00 6.43
N ASN A 243 19.75 -7.17 7.75
CA ASN A 243 19.56 -8.45 8.39
C ASN A 243 18.05 -8.69 8.56
N PHE A 244 17.60 -9.93 8.41
CA PHE A 244 16.21 -10.29 8.59
C PHE A 244 16.04 -11.66 9.22
N ARG A 245 14.89 -11.84 9.88
CA ARG A 245 14.33 -13.09 10.35
C ARG A 245 12.99 -13.30 9.69
N SER A 246 12.75 -14.49 9.19
CA SER A 246 11.46 -14.83 8.58
C SER A 246 10.98 -16.18 9.08
N VAL A 247 9.68 -16.27 9.32
CA VAL A 247 8.96 -17.50 9.66
C VAL A 247 7.79 -17.63 8.70
N THR A 248 7.68 -18.80 8.05
CA THR A 248 6.56 -19.12 7.16
C THR A 248 5.84 -20.36 7.66
N ALA A 249 4.53 -20.26 7.86
CA ALA A 249 3.66 -21.37 8.24
C ALA A 249 2.78 -21.79 7.05
N TYR A 250 2.83 -23.08 6.71
CA TYR A 250 1.99 -23.73 5.72
C TYR A 250 0.97 -24.60 6.43
N ALA A 251 -0.28 -24.19 6.44
CA ALA A 251 -1.32 -24.87 7.16
C ALA A 251 -2.08 -25.88 6.28
N PRO A 252 -2.66 -26.95 6.91
CA PRO A 252 -3.43 -27.96 6.18
C PRO A 252 -4.68 -27.41 5.47
N ASP A 253 -5.18 -26.24 5.87
CA ASP A 253 -6.31 -25.55 5.22
C ASP A 253 -5.91 -24.79 3.94
N GLY A 254 -4.63 -24.83 3.58
CA GLY A 254 -4.08 -24.14 2.42
C GLY A 254 -3.61 -22.72 2.70
N SER A 255 -3.62 -22.27 3.97
CA SER A 255 -3.05 -20.98 4.34
C SER A 255 -1.53 -21.01 4.30
N GLU A 256 -0.91 -20.04 3.65
CA GLU A 256 0.50 -19.71 3.81
C GLU A 256 0.57 -18.35 4.53
N ILE A 257 1.27 -18.30 5.66
CA ILE A 257 1.41 -17.11 6.48
C ILE A 257 2.89 -16.86 6.70
N THR A 258 3.41 -15.74 6.23
CA THR A 258 4.81 -15.35 6.41
C THR A 258 4.90 -14.10 7.27
N ALA A 259 5.76 -14.13 8.30
CA ALA A 259 6.11 -12.97 9.10
C ALA A 259 7.62 -12.73 9.02
N THR A 260 8.02 -11.54 8.60
CA THR A 260 9.42 -11.14 8.42
C THR A 260 9.73 -9.88 9.21
N ALA A 261 10.72 -9.94 10.07
CA ALA A 261 11.29 -8.78 10.75
C ALA A 261 12.69 -8.48 10.20
N SER A 262 12.97 -7.20 9.92
CA SER A 262 14.29 -6.76 9.48
C SER A 262 14.79 -5.57 10.29
N ASP A 263 16.12 -5.30 10.21
CA ASP A 263 16.76 -4.14 10.83
C ASP A 263 16.80 -2.91 9.93
N ALA A 264 16.02 -2.91 8.83
CA ALA A 264 15.86 -1.75 7.96
C ALA A 264 15.15 -0.61 8.71
N GLU A 265 15.63 0.62 8.55
CA GLU A 265 14.98 1.83 9.06
C GLU A 265 14.09 2.42 7.97
N GLY A 266 12.78 2.30 8.12
CA GLY A 266 11.78 2.78 7.17
C GLY A 266 11.72 1.97 5.87
N PHE A 267 10.63 2.14 5.14
CA PHE A 267 10.40 1.46 3.86
C PHE A 267 11.30 1.95 2.73
N ARG A 268 12.02 3.04 2.93
CA ARG A 268 12.88 3.71 1.94
C ARG A 268 14.36 3.72 2.31
N SER A 269 14.70 3.28 3.52
CA SER A 269 16.08 3.29 3.99
C SER A 269 16.72 1.93 3.75
N VAL A 270 17.88 1.96 3.10
CA VAL A 270 18.79 0.82 2.97
C VAL A 270 19.98 0.93 3.92
N ASN A 271 19.97 1.93 4.81
CA ASN A 271 21.06 2.18 5.76
C ASN A 271 20.83 1.39 7.05
N ALA A 272 20.89 0.08 6.97
CA ALA A 272 20.91 -0.74 8.16
C ALA A 272 22.32 -0.90 8.68
N GLY A 273 22.57 -0.34 9.83
CA GLY A 273 23.73 -0.73 10.63
C GLY A 273 23.56 -2.21 11.06
N LYS A 274 24.60 -2.79 11.62
CA LYS A 274 24.57 -4.14 12.21
C LYS A 274 23.70 -4.14 13.47
N ARG A 275 22.36 -4.11 13.32
CA ARG A 275 21.42 -4.08 14.44
C ARG A 275 20.68 -5.42 14.52
N ASP A 276 20.19 -5.76 15.70
CA ASP A 276 19.24 -6.86 15.86
C ASP A 276 17.88 -6.43 15.33
N THR A 277 17.13 -7.38 14.80
CA THR A 277 15.73 -7.16 14.42
C THR A 277 14.86 -6.92 15.66
N VAL A 278 13.83 -6.11 15.54
CA VAL A 278 12.92 -5.74 16.65
C VAL A 278 12.18 -6.97 17.23
N LEU A 279 11.92 -7.98 16.40
CA LEU A 279 11.23 -9.21 16.80
C LEU A 279 12.16 -10.41 16.73
N THR A 280 11.99 -11.31 17.68
CA THR A 280 12.67 -12.61 17.74
C THR A 280 11.96 -13.65 16.86
N LEU A 281 12.63 -14.76 16.55
CA LEU A 281 11.99 -15.89 15.84
C LEU A 281 10.79 -16.47 16.59
N GLU A 282 10.83 -16.56 17.90
CA GLU A 282 9.71 -17.10 18.70
C GLU A 282 8.49 -16.17 18.66
N GLU A 283 8.70 -14.85 18.62
CA GLU A 283 7.64 -13.87 18.44
C GLU A 283 7.03 -13.94 17.03
N LEU A 284 7.87 -14.12 16.00
CA LEU A 284 7.39 -14.33 14.62
C LEU A 284 6.63 -15.66 14.50
N LYS A 285 7.09 -16.73 15.16
CA LYS A 285 6.34 -18.02 15.23
C LYS A 285 4.97 -17.83 15.87
N ALA A 286 4.87 -17.00 16.91
CA ALA A 286 3.58 -16.71 17.55
C ALA A 286 2.64 -15.95 16.59
N ILE A 287 3.16 -15.01 15.80
CA ILE A 287 2.37 -14.27 14.79
C ILE A 287 1.83 -15.21 13.71
N VAL A 288 2.66 -16.07 13.09
CA VAL A 288 2.20 -16.96 12.02
C VAL A 288 1.26 -18.06 12.52
N ALA A 289 1.20 -18.28 13.84
CA ALA A 289 0.30 -19.23 14.46
C ALA A 289 -1.10 -18.66 14.77
N LEU A 290 -1.33 -17.36 14.56
CA LEU A 290 -2.63 -16.72 14.84
C LEU A 290 -3.73 -17.36 13.98
N PRO A 291 -4.82 -17.85 14.60
CA PRO A 291 -5.91 -18.49 13.87
C PRO A 291 -6.66 -17.52 12.96
N GLU A 292 -6.70 -16.22 13.29
CA GLU A 292 -7.35 -15.17 12.51
C GLU A 292 -6.67 -14.92 11.16
N LEU A 293 -5.38 -15.25 11.05
CA LEU A 293 -4.62 -15.13 9.79
C LEU A 293 -4.89 -16.29 8.83
N ARG A 294 -5.58 -17.36 9.27
CA ARG A 294 -5.93 -18.48 8.38
C ARG A 294 -6.95 -18.05 7.34
N VAL A 295 -6.77 -18.46 6.07
CA VAL A 295 -7.71 -18.15 4.98
C VAL A 295 -9.11 -18.71 5.21
N THR A 296 -9.26 -19.68 6.10
CA THR A 296 -10.54 -20.28 6.49
C THR A 296 -11.13 -19.71 7.78
N ALA A 297 -10.45 -18.76 8.45
CA ALA A 297 -10.95 -18.14 9.69
C ALA A 297 -12.31 -17.47 9.44
N SER A 298 -13.21 -17.60 10.39
CA SER A 298 -14.54 -16.98 10.33
C SER A 298 -14.45 -15.53 10.75
N VAL A 299 -14.95 -14.62 9.91
CA VAL A 299 -15.06 -13.19 10.26
C VAL A 299 -16.24 -13.02 11.23
N PRO A 300 -16.07 -12.35 12.39
CA PRO A 300 -17.17 -12.05 13.30
C PRO A 300 -18.28 -11.27 12.60
N ALA A 301 -19.54 -11.53 13.01
CA ALA A 301 -20.66 -10.75 12.47
C ALA A 301 -20.53 -9.28 12.85
N ASN A 302 -20.84 -8.38 11.94
CA ASN A 302 -20.74 -6.93 12.09
C ASN A 302 -19.29 -6.38 12.23
N THR A 303 -18.28 -7.13 11.82
CA THR A 303 -16.95 -6.53 11.62
C THR A 303 -17.06 -5.43 10.56
N PRO A 304 -16.63 -4.20 10.82
CA PRO A 304 -16.72 -3.11 9.84
C PRO A 304 -15.80 -3.37 8.63
N GLY A 305 -15.99 -2.60 7.57
CA GLY A 305 -15.01 -2.51 6.49
C GLY A 305 -13.73 -1.80 6.96
N PRO A 306 -12.63 -1.93 6.22
CA PRO A 306 -11.41 -1.20 6.51
C PRO A 306 -11.62 0.30 6.28
N MET A 307 -10.89 1.11 7.04
CA MET A 307 -10.82 2.55 6.79
C MET A 307 -10.22 2.78 5.39
N ALA A 308 -10.78 3.75 4.68
CA ALA A 308 -10.18 4.18 3.41
C ALA A 308 -8.81 4.84 3.66
N GLY A 309 -7.86 4.59 2.79
CA GLY A 309 -6.61 5.36 2.72
C GLY A 309 -6.88 6.75 2.16
N CYS A 310 -5.95 7.67 2.36
CA CYS A 310 -6.06 9.04 1.83
C CYS A 310 -5.13 9.31 0.63
N ASP A 311 -4.88 8.29 -0.15
CA ASP A 311 -3.92 8.29 -1.27
C ASP A 311 -4.23 9.30 -2.38
N GLU A 312 -5.51 9.64 -2.57
CA GLU A 312 -5.96 10.51 -3.68
C GLU A 312 -5.64 12.00 -3.47
N MET A 313 -5.20 12.37 -2.28
CA MET A 313 -5.08 13.77 -1.88
C MET A 313 -3.64 14.28 -1.75
N ALA A 314 -2.66 13.38 -1.77
CA ALA A 314 -1.27 13.78 -1.59
C ALA A 314 -0.70 14.46 -2.83
N TYR A 315 -0.93 15.76 -2.95
CA TYR A 315 -0.12 16.59 -3.81
C TYR A 315 1.33 16.57 -3.31
N MET A 316 2.29 16.60 -4.23
CA MET A 316 3.70 16.69 -3.88
C MET A 316 3.90 17.94 -3.01
N SER A 317 4.24 17.73 -1.74
CA SER A 317 4.58 18.81 -0.82
C SER A 317 6.10 18.87 -0.67
N ASP A 318 6.68 20.01 -0.95
CA ASP A 318 8.08 20.32 -0.64
C ASP A 318 8.26 20.77 0.83
N GLY A 319 7.19 20.65 1.64
CA GLY A 319 7.19 21.02 3.05
C GLY A 319 8.07 20.12 3.92
N PRO A 320 8.41 20.55 5.13
CA PRO A 320 9.16 19.75 6.07
C PRO A 320 8.41 18.47 6.44
N PRO A 321 9.12 17.36 6.78
CA PRO A 321 8.47 16.15 7.27
C PRO A 321 7.65 16.44 8.53
N ILE A 322 6.46 15.86 8.59
CA ILE A 322 5.56 15.96 9.76
C ILE A 322 5.85 14.76 10.66
N ASP A 323 6.23 15.03 11.91
CA ASP A 323 6.47 13.99 12.90
C ASP A 323 5.20 13.63 13.70
N ALA A 324 5.32 12.63 14.55
CA ALA A 324 4.21 12.15 15.37
C ALA A 324 3.67 13.23 16.32
N ASP A 325 4.53 14.08 16.86
CA ASP A 325 4.13 15.13 17.81
C ASP A 325 3.34 16.25 17.12
N ALA A 326 3.75 16.63 15.90
CA ALA A 326 3.01 17.60 15.08
C ALA A 326 1.67 17.02 14.65
N ALA A 327 1.65 15.76 14.17
CA ALA A 327 0.40 15.08 13.81
C ALA A 327 -0.56 14.93 15.00
N GLN A 328 -0.05 14.66 16.19
CA GLN A 328 -0.88 14.58 17.40
C GLN A 328 -1.55 15.91 17.73
N LYS A 329 -0.82 17.04 17.63
CA LYS A 329 -1.41 18.38 17.84
C LYS A 329 -2.51 18.70 16.84
N LEU A 330 -2.31 18.33 15.57
CA LEU A 330 -3.33 18.48 14.53
C LEU A 330 -4.55 17.61 14.81
N ASN A 331 -4.35 16.37 15.27
CA ASN A 331 -5.43 15.49 15.68
C ASN A 331 -6.20 16.03 16.89
N ASP A 332 -5.50 16.59 17.88
CA ASP A 332 -6.13 17.22 19.04
C ASP A 332 -6.99 18.42 18.61
N ALA A 333 -6.50 19.27 17.69
CA ALA A 333 -7.25 20.38 17.13
C ALA A 333 -8.52 19.90 16.37
N LEU A 334 -8.43 18.84 15.59
CA LEU A 334 -9.59 18.27 14.89
C LEU A 334 -10.59 17.59 15.84
N ALA A 335 -10.13 17.06 16.97
CA ALA A 335 -11.03 16.49 17.99
C ALA A 335 -11.91 17.54 18.67
N ASP A 336 -11.46 18.79 18.73
CA ASP A 336 -12.16 19.90 19.37
C ASP A 336 -13.12 20.64 18.42
N VAL A 337 -13.23 20.22 17.15
CA VAL A 337 -14.14 20.83 16.17
C VAL A 337 -15.59 20.62 16.58
N ASP A 338 -16.34 21.73 16.81
CA ASP A 338 -17.74 21.71 17.21
C ASP A 338 -18.65 21.93 16.00
N ILE A 339 -19.15 20.82 15.44
CA ILE A 339 -20.12 20.80 14.33
C ILE A 339 -21.19 19.73 14.60
N ASP A 340 -22.37 19.91 14.00
CA ASP A 340 -23.53 19.04 14.27
C ASP A 340 -23.39 17.63 13.68
N GLU A 341 -22.52 17.47 12.67
CA GLU A 341 -22.30 16.22 11.95
C GLU A 341 -21.46 15.24 12.77
N GLN A 342 -21.72 13.96 12.58
CA GLN A 342 -20.94 12.87 13.18
C GLN A 342 -20.13 12.15 12.11
N PHE A 343 -18.91 11.73 12.47
CA PHE A 343 -17.96 11.09 11.57
C PHE A 343 -17.51 9.73 12.11
N GLU A 344 -17.30 8.80 11.19
CA GLU A 344 -16.76 7.47 11.51
C GLU A 344 -15.64 7.10 10.51
N PRO A 345 -14.39 6.90 10.97
CA PRO A 345 -13.91 7.27 12.30
C PRO A 345 -14.01 8.80 12.56
N GLY A 346 -13.67 9.27 13.76
CA GLY A 346 -13.64 10.71 14.05
C GLY A 346 -12.61 11.46 13.21
N LEU A 347 -12.75 12.79 13.11
CA LEU A 347 -11.86 13.66 12.31
C LEU A 347 -10.37 13.59 12.77
N ASN A 348 -10.13 13.23 14.02
CA ASN A 348 -8.81 13.18 14.67
C ASN A 348 -8.03 11.90 14.39
N THR A 349 -8.04 11.44 13.16
CA THR A 349 -7.39 10.20 12.71
C THR A 349 -6.33 10.44 11.64
N LEU A 350 -5.74 11.64 11.60
CA LEU A 350 -4.66 11.98 10.67
C LEU A 350 -3.48 11.03 10.80
N ARG A 351 -2.98 10.58 9.65
CA ARG A 351 -1.75 9.80 9.47
C ARG A 351 -0.92 10.42 8.36
N LEU A 352 0.33 9.99 8.22
CA LEU A 352 1.12 10.37 7.04
C LEU A 352 0.41 9.90 5.78
N ALA A 353 0.46 10.70 4.73
CA ALA A 353 0.03 10.28 3.41
C ALA A 353 1.00 9.23 2.86
N ASP A 354 0.49 8.29 2.06
CA ASP A 354 1.33 7.29 1.43
C ASP A 354 2.36 7.98 0.53
N PHE A 355 3.63 7.56 0.68
CA PHE A 355 4.78 8.09 -0.06
C PHE A 355 5.21 9.54 0.25
N TRP A 356 4.51 10.28 1.13
CA TRP A 356 4.80 11.68 1.44
C TRP A 356 4.95 11.93 2.94
N THR A 357 6.13 12.33 3.38
CA THR A 357 6.40 12.63 4.80
C THR A 357 6.00 14.04 5.22
N GLY A 358 5.74 14.94 4.27
CA GLY A 358 5.34 16.33 4.49
C GLY A 358 3.83 16.55 4.45
N VAL A 359 3.02 15.49 4.42
CA VAL A 359 1.55 15.56 4.37
C VAL A 359 0.96 14.58 5.37
N VAL A 360 -0.01 15.03 6.16
CA VAL A 360 -0.90 14.15 6.92
C VAL A 360 -2.31 14.25 6.37
N CYS A 361 -3.03 13.13 6.43
CA CYS A 361 -4.38 13.07 5.90
C CYS A 361 -5.25 12.06 6.64
N THR A 362 -6.57 12.22 6.51
CA THR A 362 -7.57 11.24 6.92
C THR A 362 -8.75 11.22 5.95
N HIS A 363 -9.45 10.10 5.91
CA HIS A 363 -10.71 9.92 5.18
C HIS A 363 -11.74 9.35 6.14
N VAL A 364 -12.91 9.96 6.24
CA VAL A 364 -13.97 9.56 7.18
C VAL A 364 -15.35 9.66 6.53
N ASP A 365 -16.24 8.76 6.94
CA ASP A 365 -17.64 8.79 6.49
C ASP A 365 -18.47 9.74 7.35
N VAL A 366 -19.44 10.42 6.73
CA VAL A 366 -20.43 11.24 7.43
C VAL A 366 -21.60 10.34 7.82
N VAL A 367 -21.77 10.11 9.13
CA VAL A 367 -22.75 9.18 9.67
C VAL A 367 -24.17 9.52 9.24
N GLY A 368 -24.90 8.55 8.67
CA GLY A 368 -26.29 8.68 8.28
C GLY A 368 -26.52 9.38 6.93
N THR A 369 -25.45 9.64 6.18
CA THR A 369 -25.49 10.18 4.82
C THR A 369 -24.72 9.27 3.87
N GLY A 370 -24.73 9.55 2.57
CA GLY A 370 -23.85 8.93 1.58
C GLY A 370 -22.64 9.81 1.24
N ALA A 371 -22.31 10.76 2.13
CA ALA A 371 -21.15 11.63 1.95
C ALA A 371 -19.94 11.15 2.76
N ASP A 372 -18.76 11.46 2.26
CA ASP A 372 -17.48 11.30 2.93
C ASP A 372 -16.73 12.63 3.04
N ILE A 373 -15.71 12.66 3.89
CA ILE A 373 -14.76 13.77 4.00
C ILE A 373 -13.35 13.23 3.94
N SER A 374 -12.52 13.93 3.17
CA SER A 374 -11.07 13.81 3.24
C SER A 374 -10.47 15.12 3.74
N ILE A 375 -9.54 15.01 4.70
CA ILE A 375 -8.77 16.14 5.23
C ILE A 375 -7.31 15.89 4.89
N SER A 376 -6.61 16.87 4.32
CA SER A 376 -5.16 16.85 4.18
C SER A 376 -4.54 18.13 4.72
N ILE A 377 -3.41 18.00 5.42
CA ILE A 377 -2.67 19.12 6.02
C ILE A 377 -1.20 18.98 5.63
N MET A 378 -0.63 20.06 5.11
CA MET A 378 0.76 20.11 4.65
C MET A 378 1.40 21.45 4.98
N GLY A 379 2.73 21.45 5.12
CA GLY A 379 3.52 22.67 5.33
C GLY A 379 4.17 23.18 4.04
N GLY A 380 4.83 24.35 4.13
CA GLY A 380 5.65 24.91 3.05
C GLY A 380 4.88 25.43 1.83
N GLN A 381 3.60 25.76 1.99
CA GLN A 381 2.77 26.24 0.91
C GLN A 381 2.82 27.79 0.83
N ASP A 382 2.94 28.30 -0.37
CA ASP A 382 2.80 29.74 -0.62
C ASP A 382 1.33 30.17 -0.54
N LEU A 383 1.10 31.39 -0.02
CA LEU A 383 -0.24 31.98 -0.05
C LEU A 383 -0.73 32.08 -1.49
N PRO A 384 -1.97 31.64 -1.77
CA PRO A 384 -2.53 31.71 -3.10
C PRO A 384 -2.55 33.17 -3.58
N THR A 385 -1.95 33.45 -4.72
CA THR A 385 -2.13 34.73 -5.40
C THR A 385 -3.44 34.68 -6.16
N VAL A 386 -4.25 35.74 -6.04
CA VAL A 386 -5.42 35.90 -6.91
C VAL A 386 -4.92 35.93 -8.35
N PRO A 387 -5.27 34.98 -9.21
CA PRO A 387 -4.71 34.93 -10.55
C PRO A 387 -5.16 36.14 -11.35
N ASP A 388 -4.21 36.99 -11.75
CA ASP A 388 -4.43 38.11 -12.66
C ASP A 388 -4.75 37.65 -14.11
N ILE A 389 -4.53 36.37 -14.41
CA ILE A 389 -4.67 35.83 -15.77
C ILE A 389 -5.60 34.62 -15.75
N TYR A 390 -6.71 34.76 -16.43
CA TYR A 390 -7.62 33.68 -16.75
C TYR A 390 -7.00 32.77 -17.84
N ASP A 391 -6.69 31.53 -17.50
CA ASP A 391 -6.46 30.48 -18.48
C ASP A 391 -7.76 29.68 -18.69
N PRO A 392 -8.46 29.92 -19.82
CA PRO A 392 -9.72 29.22 -20.10
C PRO A 392 -9.55 27.71 -20.34
N ALA A 393 -8.33 27.21 -20.49
CA ALA A 393 -8.05 25.79 -20.67
C ALA A 393 -8.09 25.01 -19.34
N TYR A 394 -7.96 25.72 -18.22
CA TYR A 394 -8.06 25.14 -16.86
C TYR A 394 -9.15 25.89 -16.10
N ASP A 395 -10.37 25.38 -16.19
CA ASP A 395 -11.53 25.93 -15.45
C ASP A 395 -11.52 25.54 -13.96
N ASN A 396 -10.34 25.60 -13.35
CA ASN A 396 -10.11 25.26 -11.93
C ASN A 396 -10.09 26.52 -11.06
N ARG A 397 -11.02 27.45 -11.31
CA ARG A 397 -11.12 28.61 -10.44
C ARG A 397 -11.91 28.27 -9.19
N PRO A 398 -11.41 28.64 -7.98
CA PRO A 398 -12.23 28.55 -6.80
C PRO A 398 -13.50 29.41 -7.00
N LEU A 399 -14.65 28.90 -6.56
CA LEU A 399 -15.92 29.65 -6.57
C LEU A 399 -15.83 30.93 -5.76
N ALA A 400 -15.03 30.93 -4.70
CA ALA A 400 -14.76 32.09 -3.85
C ALA A 400 -13.34 32.03 -3.29
N THR A 401 -12.76 33.22 -3.11
CA THR A 401 -11.50 33.43 -2.39
C THR A 401 -11.71 34.53 -1.39
N GLU A 402 -11.32 34.30 -0.12
CA GLU A 402 -11.50 35.22 0.99
C GLU A 402 -10.19 35.31 1.77
N THR A 403 -9.83 36.52 2.22
CA THR A 403 -8.74 36.70 3.20
C THR A 403 -9.36 36.79 4.59
N LEU A 404 -8.91 35.91 5.47
CA LEU A 404 -9.36 35.86 6.88
C LEU A 404 -8.69 36.97 7.72
N ASP A 405 -9.21 37.22 8.94
CA ASP A 405 -8.72 38.27 9.82
C ASP A 405 -7.24 38.10 10.25
N ASP A 406 -6.75 36.85 10.30
CA ASP A 406 -5.35 36.48 10.57
C ASP A 406 -4.45 36.58 9.35
N GLY A 407 -5.01 36.89 8.19
CA GLY A 407 -4.31 36.97 6.92
C GLY A 407 -4.17 35.67 6.16
N ALA A 408 -4.76 34.57 6.65
CA ALA A 408 -4.88 33.34 5.89
C ALA A 408 -5.81 33.53 4.68
N VAL A 409 -5.61 32.74 3.64
CA VAL A 409 -6.43 32.76 2.42
C VAL A 409 -7.28 31.51 2.36
N LEU A 410 -8.60 31.70 2.36
CA LEU A 410 -9.57 30.63 2.21
C LEU A 410 -10.10 30.61 0.77
N GLN A 411 -10.11 29.41 0.17
CA GLN A 411 -10.65 29.13 -1.16
C GLN A 411 -11.76 28.09 -1.07
N ILE A 412 -12.81 28.28 -1.86
CA ILE A 412 -13.94 27.33 -1.95
C ILE A 412 -14.04 26.87 -3.39
N ASP A 413 -14.16 25.57 -3.60
CA ASP A 413 -14.38 24.94 -4.89
C ASP A 413 -15.58 24.00 -4.83
N GLU A 414 -16.33 23.91 -5.92
CA GLU A 414 -17.41 22.96 -6.07
C GLU A 414 -17.40 22.41 -7.51
N MET A 415 -17.21 21.13 -7.67
CA MET A 415 -17.09 20.49 -8.97
C MET A 415 -18.00 19.27 -9.09
N PRO A 416 -18.76 19.14 -10.20
CA PRO A 416 -19.37 17.86 -10.53
C PRO A 416 -18.25 16.84 -10.79
N TYR A 417 -18.46 15.63 -10.30
CA TYR A 417 -17.48 14.57 -10.37
C TYR A 417 -18.09 13.34 -11.06
N SER A 418 -17.29 12.70 -11.90
CA SER A 418 -17.66 11.43 -12.53
C SER A 418 -16.43 10.50 -12.43
N TYR A 419 -16.64 9.34 -11.82
CA TYR A 419 -15.57 8.36 -11.60
C TYR A 419 -15.08 7.67 -12.88
N SER A 420 -15.73 7.88 -14.02
CA SER A 420 -15.34 7.22 -15.27
C SER A 420 -14.90 8.22 -16.33
N PRO A 421 -13.71 8.07 -16.94
CA PRO A 421 -13.29 8.85 -18.10
C PRO A 421 -14.17 8.57 -19.34
N ALA A 422 -15.03 7.52 -19.30
CA ALA A 422 -16.09 7.27 -20.26
C ALA A 422 -17.41 7.13 -19.49
N PRO A 423 -18.40 8.03 -19.69
CA PRO A 423 -19.70 7.89 -19.06
C PRO A 423 -20.30 6.54 -19.44
N GLN A 424 -20.31 5.60 -18.50
CA GLN A 424 -21.14 4.42 -18.66
C GLN A 424 -22.61 4.87 -18.50
N GLU A 425 -23.48 4.44 -19.39
CA GLU A 425 -24.92 4.66 -19.25
C GLU A 425 -25.36 4.14 -17.86
N GLY A 426 -25.75 5.05 -16.97
CA GLY A 426 -26.15 4.76 -15.60
C GLY A 426 -25.18 5.24 -14.49
N SER A 427 -24.03 5.84 -14.80
CA SER A 427 -23.19 6.49 -13.76
C SER A 427 -23.94 7.72 -13.26
N THR A 428 -24.27 7.74 -11.98
CA THR A 428 -25.06 8.79 -11.35
C THR A 428 -24.25 10.04 -11.06
N GLY A 429 -23.06 10.20 -11.43
CA GLY A 429 -22.21 11.37 -11.16
C GLY A 429 -22.39 11.92 -9.73
N GLY A 430 -21.33 12.38 -9.12
CA GLY A 430 -21.34 12.97 -7.79
C GLY A 430 -21.09 14.46 -7.81
N LEU A 431 -21.05 15.03 -6.62
CA LEU A 431 -20.62 16.38 -6.36
C LEU A 431 -19.47 16.36 -5.35
N ARG A 432 -18.46 17.16 -5.59
CA ARG A 432 -17.35 17.37 -4.68
C ARG A 432 -17.29 18.84 -4.29
N ARG A 433 -17.14 19.09 -3.00
CA ARG A 433 -17.00 20.43 -2.44
C ARG A 433 -15.71 20.47 -1.63
N THR A 434 -14.86 21.47 -1.88
CA THR A 434 -13.55 21.61 -1.24
C THR A 434 -13.45 22.98 -0.60
N VAL A 435 -12.92 23.03 0.61
CA VAL A 435 -12.47 24.25 1.28
C VAL A 435 -10.98 24.10 1.57
N THR A 436 -10.18 25.03 1.07
CA THR A 436 -8.73 25.07 1.29
C THR A 436 -8.37 26.34 2.04
N VAL A 437 -7.66 26.24 3.15
CA VAL A 437 -7.12 27.37 3.91
C VAL A 437 -5.61 27.31 3.86
N THR A 438 -4.97 28.37 3.40
CA THR A 438 -3.51 28.51 3.44
C THR A 438 -3.15 29.62 4.40
N TYR A 439 -2.42 29.29 5.47
CA TYR A 439 -1.99 30.19 6.52
C TYR A 439 -0.68 30.91 6.15
N GLN A 440 -0.38 32.02 6.83
CA GLN A 440 0.85 32.79 6.60
C GLN A 440 2.13 32.02 6.97
N SER A 441 2.02 31.02 7.86
CA SER A 441 3.10 30.09 8.20
C SER A 441 3.53 29.22 7.01
N GLY A 442 2.64 29.04 6.03
CA GLY A 442 2.76 28.06 4.96
C GLY A 442 2.02 26.76 5.25
N THR A 443 1.34 26.63 6.38
CA THR A 443 0.42 25.51 6.62
C THR A 443 -0.78 25.63 5.68
N GLN A 444 -1.11 24.55 4.97
CA GLN A 444 -2.33 24.45 4.17
C GLN A 444 -3.19 23.30 4.68
N VAL A 445 -4.47 23.61 4.89
CA VAL A 445 -5.51 22.64 5.27
C VAL A 445 -6.51 22.55 4.13
N GLU A 446 -6.65 21.38 3.53
CA GLU A 446 -7.67 21.10 2.54
C GLU A 446 -8.70 20.15 3.13
N VAL A 447 -9.97 20.55 3.11
CA VAL A 447 -11.12 19.73 3.54
C VAL A 447 -12.02 19.52 2.34
N ARG A 448 -12.19 18.30 1.93
CA ARG A 448 -12.96 17.91 0.76
C ARG A 448 -14.08 16.99 1.17
N SER A 449 -15.31 17.30 0.79
CA SER A 449 -16.45 16.38 0.92
C SER A 449 -16.93 15.93 -0.44
N HIS A 450 -17.26 14.68 -0.53
CA HIS A 450 -17.76 14.02 -1.72
C HIS A 450 -19.07 13.29 -1.43
N ALA A 451 -20.01 13.28 -2.38
CA ALA A 451 -21.20 12.45 -2.34
C ALA A 451 -21.65 12.07 -3.72
N GLU A 452 -22.13 10.83 -3.88
CA GLU A 452 -22.82 10.37 -5.10
C GLU A 452 -24.30 10.78 -5.06
N ARG A 453 -24.85 11.19 -6.20
CA ARG A 453 -26.30 11.50 -6.28
C ARG A 453 -27.14 10.26 -5.92
N PRO A 454 -28.24 10.41 -5.16
CA PRO A 454 -28.92 11.68 -4.82
C PRO A 454 -28.38 12.42 -3.59
N ASP A 455 -27.37 11.90 -2.92
CA ASP A 455 -26.81 12.50 -1.73
C ASP A 455 -26.02 13.79 -2.05
N GLU A 456 -25.85 14.64 -1.06
CA GLU A 456 -25.14 15.92 -1.17
C GLU A 456 -23.90 15.91 -0.25
N PRO A 457 -22.76 16.46 -0.71
CA PRO A 457 -21.60 16.65 0.17
C PRO A 457 -21.91 17.64 1.28
N LEU A 458 -21.09 17.64 2.34
CA LEU A 458 -21.24 18.57 3.44
C LEU A 458 -21.33 20.02 2.96
N GLY A 459 -22.07 20.83 3.73
CA GLY A 459 -22.21 22.25 3.49
C GLY A 459 -20.87 22.99 3.66
N VAL A 460 -20.67 24.07 2.88
CA VAL A 460 -19.45 24.92 2.96
C VAL A 460 -19.17 25.40 4.39
N ASN A 461 -20.19 25.68 5.19
CA ASN A 461 -20.00 26.15 6.56
C ASN A 461 -19.35 25.09 7.47
N ALA A 462 -19.75 23.81 7.33
CA ALA A 462 -19.14 22.71 8.06
C ALA A 462 -17.68 22.50 7.62
N LEU A 463 -17.43 22.46 6.30
CA LEU A 463 -16.07 22.33 5.77
C LEU A 463 -15.17 23.50 6.21
N ARG A 464 -15.71 24.72 6.22
CA ARG A 464 -14.99 25.90 6.70
C ARG A 464 -14.66 25.78 8.19
N ALA A 465 -15.61 25.35 9.02
CA ALA A 465 -15.37 25.15 10.46
C ALA A 465 -14.25 24.16 10.73
N ILE A 466 -14.19 23.07 9.95
CA ILE A 466 -13.10 22.09 10.04
C ILE A 466 -11.77 22.73 9.57
N ALA A 467 -11.76 23.36 8.39
CA ALA A 467 -10.53 23.88 7.80
C ALA A 467 -9.91 25.06 8.56
N THR A 468 -10.71 25.77 9.36
CA THR A 468 -10.28 26.94 10.17
C THR A 468 -10.27 26.65 11.67
N ALA A 469 -10.24 25.37 12.08
CA ALA A 469 -10.18 25.01 13.48
C ALA A 469 -8.91 25.54 14.14
N ASP A 470 -9.06 26.03 15.38
CA ASP A 470 -7.93 26.54 16.16
C ASP A 470 -6.86 25.46 16.35
N GLY A 471 -5.61 25.81 16.13
CA GLY A 471 -4.47 24.90 16.32
C GLY A 471 -4.05 24.12 15.07
N LEU A 472 -4.65 24.35 13.90
CA LEU A 472 -4.21 23.73 12.63
C LEU A 472 -3.03 24.46 11.97
N ASP A 473 -2.72 25.68 12.37
CA ASP A 473 -1.58 26.47 11.85
C ASP A 473 -0.29 26.18 12.66
N VAL A 474 0.26 24.97 12.54
CA VAL A 474 1.39 24.51 13.35
C VAL A 474 2.59 23.97 12.56
N LEU A 475 2.58 24.04 11.21
CA LEU A 475 3.62 23.50 10.33
C LEU A 475 4.52 24.59 9.73
#